data_4a395f740d7009c61cb81255ee5b254a
#
_entry.id   4a395f740d7009c61cb81255ee5b254a
#
_cell.length_a   1.000
_cell.length_b   1.000
_cell.length_c   1.000
_cell.angle_alpha   90.00
_cell.angle_beta   90.00
_cell.angle_gamma   90.00
#
_symmetry.space_group_name_H-M   'P 1'
#
loop_
_entity.id
_entity.type
_entity.pdbx_description
1 polymer ?
#
loop_
_entity_poly.entity_id
_entity_poly.type
_entity_poly.pdbx_seq_one_letter_code
_entity_poly.pdbx_strand_id
1 'polypeptide(L)'
;MARILIVDDEEHIRTLYTLELEDEGHQVLTLETGKGLSEHIDAFRPEVVVLDIKMVDVSGLDVLQEVRNKYYDLPVILCSAYGSYKGDLKSIAADYYVVKSSNLSELKEKIQSALEAKIPAE
;
A
#
# COMPACT_ATOMS: atom_id res chain seq x y z
N MET A 1 10.87 8.35 -9.20
CA MET A 1 9.90 9.24 -8.62
C MET A 1 8.48 8.79 -8.88
N ALA A 2 7.78 8.40 -7.85
CA ALA A 2 6.46 7.81 -8.01
C ALA A 2 5.47 8.41 -7.02
N ARG A 3 4.18 8.25 -7.32
CA ARG A 3 3.12 8.63 -6.39
C ARG A 3 2.72 7.39 -5.62
N ILE A 4 2.86 7.46 -4.30
CA ILE A 4 2.59 6.32 -3.39
C ILE A 4 1.49 6.73 -2.43
N LEU A 5 0.44 5.91 -2.36
CA LEU A 5 -0.68 6.14 -1.45
C LEU A 5 -0.54 5.15 -0.29
N ILE A 6 -0.53 5.67 0.93
CA ILE A 6 -0.40 4.86 2.14
C ILE A 6 -1.68 4.97 2.95
N VAL A 7 -2.27 3.82 3.27
CA VAL A 7 -3.48 3.74 4.09
C VAL A 7 -3.14 2.98 5.36
N ASP A 8 -3.11 3.69 6.48
CA ASP A 8 -2.75 3.11 7.78
C ASP A 8 -3.35 4.01 8.86
N ASP A 9 -3.99 3.44 9.87
CA ASP A 9 -4.63 4.22 10.92
C ASP A 9 -3.67 4.69 12.01
N GLU A 10 -2.42 4.24 11.99
CA GLU A 10 -1.42 4.64 12.98
C GLU A 10 -0.63 5.85 12.47
N GLU A 11 -0.75 6.97 13.18
CA GLU A 11 -0.12 8.23 12.78
C GLU A 11 1.40 8.11 12.68
N HIS A 12 2.03 7.43 13.63
CA HIS A 12 3.49 7.31 13.61
C HIS A 12 3.99 6.52 12.41
N ILE A 13 3.20 5.55 11.94
CA ILE A 13 3.55 4.79 10.74
C ILE A 13 3.44 5.69 9.51
N ARG A 14 2.35 6.45 9.42
CA ARG A 14 2.18 7.38 8.28
C ARG A 14 3.32 8.38 8.22
N THR A 15 3.71 8.92 9.38
CA THR A 15 4.80 9.89 9.45
C THR A 15 6.12 9.26 9.04
N LEU A 16 6.44 8.09 9.59
CA LEU A 16 7.69 7.42 9.30
C LEU A 16 7.80 7.05 7.81
N TYR A 17 6.75 6.46 7.26
CA TYR A 17 6.77 6.03 5.87
C TYR A 17 6.87 7.24 4.93
N THR A 18 6.16 8.31 5.26
CA THR A 18 6.21 9.53 4.44
C THR A 18 7.63 10.09 4.39
N LEU A 19 8.27 10.22 5.57
CA LEU A 19 9.64 10.76 5.62
C LEU A 19 10.61 9.90 4.82
N GLU A 20 10.54 8.58 5.00
CA GLU A 20 11.46 7.67 4.34
C GLU A 20 11.26 7.63 2.83
N LEU A 21 10.02 7.63 2.39
CA LEU A 21 9.73 7.53 0.95
C LEU A 21 9.93 8.85 0.24
N GLU A 22 9.62 9.96 0.89
CA GLU A 22 9.91 11.27 0.31
C GLU A 22 11.41 11.50 0.18
N ASP A 23 12.18 10.95 1.12
CA ASP A 23 13.63 11.04 1.06
C ASP A 23 14.17 10.32 -0.19
N GLU A 24 13.44 9.35 -0.70
CA GLU A 24 13.82 8.65 -1.93
C GLU A 24 13.23 9.29 -3.19
N GLY A 25 12.61 10.45 -3.05
CA GLY A 25 12.11 11.21 -4.18
C GLY A 25 10.69 10.92 -4.60
N HIS A 26 9.94 10.16 -3.79
CA HIS A 26 8.54 9.86 -4.10
C HIS A 26 7.59 10.93 -3.57
N GLN A 27 6.42 11.04 -4.21
CA GLN A 27 5.31 11.81 -3.67
C GLN A 27 4.44 10.85 -2.86
N VAL A 28 4.08 11.25 -1.65
CA VAL A 28 3.34 10.38 -0.74
C VAL A 28 2.05 11.07 -0.29
N LEU A 29 0.94 10.36 -0.40
CA LEU A 29 -0.34 10.76 0.19
C LEU A 29 -0.68 9.71 1.23
N THR A 30 -1.04 10.14 2.43
CA THR A 30 -1.42 9.22 3.50
C THR A 30 -2.89 9.40 3.86
N LEU A 31 -3.54 8.28 4.19
CA LEU A 31 -4.91 8.26 4.65
C LEU A 31 -4.98 7.44 5.92
N GLU A 32 -5.83 7.84 6.85
CA GLU A 32 -5.99 7.11 8.11
C GLU A 32 -7.10 6.07 8.05
N THR A 33 -7.86 6.02 6.96
CA THR A 33 -8.93 5.05 6.78
C THR A 33 -9.02 4.63 5.32
N GLY A 34 -9.55 3.44 5.09
CA GLY A 34 -9.84 2.98 3.75
C GLY A 34 -11.17 3.47 3.18
N LYS A 35 -11.94 4.21 3.98
CA LYS A 35 -13.21 4.76 3.51
C LYS A 35 -12.96 5.82 2.44
N GLY A 36 -13.70 5.75 1.35
CA GLY A 36 -13.55 6.72 0.26
C GLY A 36 -12.26 6.56 -0.51
N LEU A 37 -11.61 5.42 -0.41
CA LEU A 37 -10.31 5.20 -1.04
C LEU A 37 -10.37 5.38 -2.56
N SER A 38 -11.43 4.92 -3.20
CA SER A 38 -11.56 5.06 -4.65
C SER A 38 -11.47 6.51 -5.12
N GLU A 39 -12.10 7.42 -4.37
CA GLU A 39 -12.05 8.84 -4.72
C GLU A 39 -10.65 9.39 -4.63
N HIS A 40 -9.90 8.96 -3.62
CA HIS A 40 -8.51 9.38 -3.46
C HIS A 40 -7.62 8.78 -4.56
N ILE A 41 -7.87 7.53 -4.94
CA ILE A 41 -7.12 6.91 -6.02
C ILE A 41 -7.37 7.65 -7.32
N ASP A 42 -8.62 7.98 -7.61
CA ASP A 42 -8.97 8.71 -8.84
C ASP A 42 -8.31 10.09 -8.89
N ALA A 43 -8.22 10.77 -7.75
CA ALA A 43 -7.66 12.12 -7.68
C ALA A 43 -6.13 12.12 -7.68
N PHE A 44 -5.52 11.26 -6.89
CA PHE A 44 -4.07 11.24 -6.72
C PHE A 44 -3.36 10.42 -7.80
N ARG A 45 -4.03 9.42 -8.31
CA ARG A 45 -3.49 8.49 -9.32
C ARG A 45 -2.18 7.85 -8.86
N PRO A 46 -2.22 7.12 -7.73
CA PRO A 46 -1.01 6.49 -7.23
C PRO A 46 -0.52 5.40 -8.16
N GLU A 47 0.78 5.17 -8.14
CA GLU A 47 1.38 4.09 -8.90
C GLU A 47 1.50 2.84 -8.04
N VAL A 48 1.44 2.99 -6.72
CA VAL A 48 1.47 1.89 -5.76
C VAL A 48 0.62 2.30 -4.56
N VAL A 49 -0.13 1.35 -4.00
CA VAL A 49 -0.88 1.54 -2.76
C VAL A 49 -0.26 0.65 -1.69
N VAL A 50 0.06 1.23 -0.54
CA VAL A 50 0.52 0.48 0.64
C VAL A 50 -0.65 0.48 1.61
N LEU A 51 -1.19 -0.69 1.90
CA LEU A 51 -2.45 -0.84 2.61
C LEU A 51 -2.28 -1.66 3.87
N ASP A 52 -2.67 -1.09 5.01
CA ASP A 52 -2.67 -1.80 6.28
C ASP A 52 -3.85 -2.76 6.34
N ILE A 53 -3.64 -3.97 6.86
CA ILE A 53 -4.71 -4.96 7.00
C ILE A 53 -5.64 -4.60 8.15
N LYS A 54 -5.07 -4.28 9.30
CA LYS A 54 -5.87 -4.01 10.50
C LYS A 54 -6.04 -2.52 10.71
N MET A 55 -7.25 -2.05 10.49
CA MET A 55 -7.63 -0.67 10.74
C MET A 55 -8.84 -0.64 11.67
N VAL A 56 -9.01 0.46 12.38
CA VAL A 56 -10.04 0.57 13.42
C VAL A 56 -11.45 0.40 12.85
N ASP A 57 -11.72 0.99 11.71
CA ASP A 57 -13.09 1.08 11.19
C ASP A 57 -13.37 0.19 9.98
N VAL A 58 -12.35 -0.29 9.29
CA VAL A 58 -12.53 -1.17 8.13
C VAL A 58 -11.39 -2.19 8.09
N SER A 59 -11.64 -3.32 7.44
CA SER A 59 -10.59 -4.31 7.21
C SER A 59 -9.84 -3.98 5.94
N GLY A 60 -8.51 -3.98 6.00
CA GLY A 60 -7.69 -3.78 4.82
C GLY A 60 -7.92 -4.84 3.76
N LEU A 61 -8.29 -6.06 4.16
CA LEU A 61 -8.58 -7.12 3.20
C LEU A 61 -9.84 -6.82 2.40
N ASP A 62 -10.86 -6.24 3.04
CA ASP A 62 -12.08 -5.84 2.32
C ASP A 62 -11.79 -4.66 1.40
N VAL A 63 -10.98 -3.71 1.86
CA VAL A 63 -10.58 -2.57 1.05
C VAL A 63 -9.78 -3.04 -0.17
N LEU A 64 -8.89 -4.01 0.04
CA LEU A 64 -8.11 -4.58 -1.05
C LEU A 64 -9.02 -5.17 -2.14
N GLN A 65 -10.07 -5.87 -1.72
CA GLN A 65 -11.00 -6.46 -2.66
C GLN A 65 -11.72 -5.39 -3.49
N GLU A 66 -12.14 -4.31 -2.86
CA GLU A 66 -12.76 -3.19 -3.57
C GLU A 66 -11.80 -2.54 -4.56
N VAL A 67 -10.55 -2.33 -4.13
CA VAL A 67 -9.52 -1.74 -5.01
C VAL A 67 -9.26 -2.66 -6.19
N ARG A 68 -9.14 -3.96 -5.96
CA ARG A 68 -8.85 -4.90 -7.02
C ARG A 68 -9.99 -5.01 -8.03
N ASN A 69 -11.22 -4.91 -7.54
CA ASN A 69 -12.38 -4.96 -8.43
C ASN A 69 -12.45 -3.75 -9.37
N LYS A 70 -12.02 -2.60 -8.90
CA LYS A 70 -12.09 -1.36 -9.68
C LYS A 70 -10.79 -1.04 -10.42
N TYR A 71 -9.66 -1.37 -9.82
CA TYR A 71 -8.33 -1.06 -10.35
C TYR A 71 -7.50 -2.33 -10.41
N TYR A 72 -7.87 -3.26 -11.28
CA TYR A 72 -7.32 -4.61 -11.25
C TYR A 72 -5.80 -4.67 -11.51
N ASP A 73 -5.23 -3.65 -12.15
CA ASP A 73 -3.81 -3.62 -12.46
C ASP A 73 -3.01 -2.66 -11.55
N LEU A 74 -3.64 -2.06 -10.55
CA LEU A 74 -2.95 -1.18 -9.62
C LEU A 74 -2.16 -2.02 -8.61
N PRO A 75 -0.84 -1.84 -8.51
CA PRO A 75 -0.06 -2.59 -7.52
C PRO A 75 -0.46 -2.24 -6.09
N VAL A 76 -0.72 -3.25 -5.28
CA VAL A 76 -1.07 -3.09 -3.88
C VAL A 76 -0.12 -3.93 -3.03
N ILE A 77 0.48 -3.29 -2.02
CA ILE A 77 1.32 -3.94 -1.04
C ILE A 77 0.55 -3.97 0.27
N LEU A 78 0.26 -5.16 0.77
CA LEU A 78 -0.35 -5.29 2.09
C LEU A 78 0.71 -5.22 3.17
N CYS A 79 0.44 -4.47 4.23
CA CYS A 79 1.32 -4.38 5.39
C CYS A 79 0.55 -4.81 6.62
N SER A 80 1.21 -5.57 7.50
CA SER A 80 0.61 -5.99 8.75
C SER A 80 1.69 -6.16 9.81
N ALA A 81 1.32 -5.93 11.07
CA ALA A 81 2.20 -6.22 12.19
C ALA A 81 2.36 -7.74 12.37
N TYR A 82 1.50 -8.52 11.74
CA TYR A 82 1.47 -9.98 11.93
C TYR A 82 1.71 -10.71 10.63
N GLY A 83 2.62 -11.68 10.66
CA GLY A 83 2.91 -12.51 9.49
C GLY A 83 1.81 -13.53 9.19
N SER A 84 0.87 -13.73 10.12
CA SER A 84 -0.17 -14.76 10.00
C SER A 84 -1.12 -14.56 8.81
N TYR A 85 -1.21 -13.34 8.30
CA TYR A 85 -2.06 -13.07 7.14
C TYR A 85 -1.43 -13.44 5.81
N LYS A 86 -0.14 -13.78 5.82
CA LYS A 86 0.59 -14.02 4.58
C LYS A 86 0.01 -15.15 3.75
N GLY A 87 -0.54 -16.17 4.42
CA GLY A 87 -1.15 -17.31 3.74
C GLY A 87 -2.66 -17.19 3.56
N ASP A 88 -3.25 -16.07 3.93
CA ASP A 88 -4.69 -15.88 3.83
C ASP A 88 -5.10 -15.75 2.36
N LEU A 89 -6.16 -16.44 1.96
CA LEU A 89 -6.63 -16.42 0.59
C LEU A 89 -6.99 -15.02 0.11
N LYS A 90 -7.48 -14.16 1.00
CA LYS A 90 -7.83 -12.79 0.64
C LYS A 90 -6.60 -11.96 0.31
N SER A 91 -5.45 -12.31 0.87
CA SER A 91 -4.19 -11.61 0.60
C SER A 91 -3.68 -11.87 -0.81
N ILE A 92 -4.17 -12.90 -1.47
CA ILE A 92 -3.74 -13.25 -2.82
C ILE A 92 -4.02 -12.10 -3.80
N ALA A 93 -5.03 -11.28 -3.52
CA ALA A 93 -5.35 -10.14 -4.37
C ALA A 93 -4.28 -9.05 -4.33
N ALA A 94 -3.41 -9.06 -3.33
CA ALA A 94 -2.30 -8.12 -3.26
C ALA A 94 -1.12 -8.62 -4.10
N ASP A 95 -0.33 -7.69 -4.59
CA ASP A 95 0.87 -8.04 -5.35
C ASP A 95 2.02 -8.43 -4.43
N TYR A 96 2.08 -7.83 -3.25
CA TYR A 96 3.13 -8.10 -2.27
C TYR A 96 2.58 -8.02 -0.86
N TYR A 97 3.28 -8.67 0.06
CA TYR A 97 2.93 -8.67 1.48
C TYR A 97 4.19 -8.34 2.28
N VAL A 98 4.08 -7.37 3.19
CA VAL A 98 5.19 -6.94 4.03
C VAL A 98 4.76 -6.96 5.49
N VAL A 99 5.60 -7.54 6.36
CA VAL A 99 5.38 -7.47 7.80
C VAL A 99 5.96 -6.15 8.30
N LYS A 100 5.17 -5.38 9.04
CA LYS A 100 5.61 -4.08 9.57
C LYS A 100 6.82 -4.25 10.48
N SER A 101 7.77 -3.34 10.32
CA SER A 101 9.00 -3.35 11.10
C SER A 101 9.57 -1.94 11.10
N SER A 102 10.49 -1.66 12.04
CA SER A 102 11.19 -0.39 12.05
C SER A 102 12.18 -0.27 10.90
N ASN A 103 12.55 -1.39 10.32
CA ASN A 103 13.42 -1.41 9.14
C ASN A 103 12.55 -1.45 7.89
N LEU A 104 12.59 -0.40 7.10
CA LEU A 104 11.76 -0.25 5.92
C LEU A 104 12.38 -0.82 4.65
N SER A 105 13.50 -1.53 4.76
CA SER A 105 14.18 -2.08 3.58
C SER A 105 13.28 -2.99 2.74
N GLU A 106 12.52 -3.86 3.40
CA GLU A 106 11.62 -4.77 2.69
C GLU A 106 10.52 -4.01 1.99
N LEU A 107 9.93 -3.02 2.65
CA LEU A 107 8.88 -2.21 2.05
C LEU A 107 9.40 -1.46 0.83
N LYS A 108 10.57 -0.83 0.96
CA LYS A 108 11.19 -0.09 -0.14
C LYS A 108 11.48 -1.00 -1.33
N GLU A 109 11.96 -2.21 -1.04
CA GLU A 109 12.26 -3.20 -2.07
C GLU A 109 10.99 -3.61 -2.83
N LYS A 110 9.90 -3.85 -2.10
CA LYS A 110 8.64 -4.24 -2.72
C LYS A 110 8.03 -3.10 -3.53
N ILE A 111 8.16 -1.86 -3.05
CA ILE A 111 7.72 -0.70 -3.81
C ILE A 111 8.49 -0.62 -5.14
N GLN A 112 9.80 -0.78 -5.07
CA GLN A 112 10.62 -0.73 -6.27
C GLN A 112 10.24 -1.84 -7.25
N SER A 113 10.02 -3.05 -6.74
CA SER A 113 9.60 -4.18 -7.56
C SER A 113 8.24 -3.91 -8.23
N ALA A 114 7.31 -3.31 -7.49
CA ALA A 114 6.00 -2.99 -8.03
C ALA A 114 6.09 -1.95 -9.14
N LEU A 115 6.94 -0.94 -8.94
CA LEU A 115 7.12 0.11 -9.94
C LEU A 115 7.76 -0.43 -11.21
N GLU A 116 8.75 -1.32 -11.06
CA GLU A 116 9.43 -1.92 -12.20
C GLU A 116 8.49 -2.84 -13.00
N ALA A 117 7.67 -3.61 -12.30
CA ALA A 117 6.72 -4.49 -12.94
C ALA A 117 5.65 -3.73 -13.73
N LYS A 118 5.41 -2.48 -13.34
CA LYS A 118 4.41 -1.63 -13.98
C LYS A 118 4.92 -1.01 -15.28
N ILE A 119 6.22 -0.98 -15.48
CA ILE A 119 6.81 -0.42 -16.69
C ILE A 119 6.42 -1.29 -17.88
N PRO A 120 5.77 -0.73 -18.92
CA PRO A 120 5.35 -1.55 -20.06
C PRO A 120 6.54 -2.19 -20.74
N ALA A 121 6.37 -3.44 -21.13
CA ALA A 121 7.36 -4.10 -21.98
C ALA A 121 7.16 -3.60 -23.40
N GLU A 122 8.16 -2.99 -23.92
CA GLU A 122 8.11 -2.46 -25.28
C GLU A 122 8.47 -3.45 -26.33
#